data_e031afa95f836b9a41b2e547f0cc7eec
#
_entry.id   e031afa95f836b9a41b2e547f0cc7eec
#
_cell.length_a   1.000
_cell.length_b   1.000
_cell.length_c   1.000
_cell.angle_alpha   90.00
_cell.angle_beta   90.00
_cell.angle_gamma   90.00
#
_symmetry.space_group_name_H-M   'P 1'
#
loop_
_entity.id
_entity.type
_entity.pdbx_description
1 polymer ?
#
loop_
_entity_poly.entity_id
_entity_poly.type
_entity_poly.pdbx_seq_one_letter_code
_entity_poly.pdbx_strand_id
1 'polypeptide(L)'
;MNRFLKQAIDDKEEMIGNRRFLHRNPEIGDDLPITAKFVSEKLTEYGIPNKEICKCGIVGIIGGKKPGKTVMLRTDMDALPIKENSGLPFSADNGYGHCCGHDLHT
;
A
#
# COMPACT_ATOMS: atom_id res chain seq x y z
N MET A 1 -17.30 21.33 4.88
CA MET A 1 -16.16 20.37 4.73
C MET A 1 -16.14 19.90 3.29
N ASN A 2 -14.97 19.85 2.70
CA ASN A 2 -14.77 19.30 1.35
C ASN A 2 -15.16 17.80 1.34
N ARG A 3 -15.88 17.36 0.30
CA ARG A 3 -16.34 15.96 0.18
C ARG A 3 -15.20 14.93 0.23
N PHE A 4 -14.04 15.27 -0.32
CA PHE A 4 -12.87 14.37 -0.30
C PHE A 4 -12.30 14.21 1.11
N LEU A 5 -12.24 15.30 1.87
CA LEU A 5 -11.80 15.23 3.26
C LEU A 5 -12.79 14.42 4.10
N LYS A 6 -14.09 14.60 3.87
CA LYS A 6 -15.10 13.79 4.56
C LYS A 6 -14.92 12.32 4.26
N GLN A 7 -14.78 11.93 2.99
CA GLN A 7 -14.55 10.55 2.61
C GLN A 7 -13.27 9.98 3.24
N ALA A 8 -12.18 10.73 3.25
CA ALA A 8 -10.93 10.28 3.89
C ALA A 8 -11.08 10.07 5.41
N ILE A 9 -11.93 10.86 6.07
CA ILE A 9 -12.25 10.68 7.49
C ILE A 9 -13.11 9.42 7.68
N ASP A 10 -14.08 9.20 6.82
CA ASP A 10 -14.95 8.02 6.89
C ASP A 10 -14.16 6.72 6.65
N ASP A 11 -13.14 6.74 5.77
CA ASP A 11 -12.28 5.60 5.44
C ASP A 11 -11.09 5.41 6.42
N LYS A 12 -10.96 6.27 7.42
CA LYS A 12 -9.78 6.34 8.30
C LYS A 12 -9.40 5.00 8.93
N GLU A 13 -10.37 4.27 9.47
CA GLU A 13 -10.08 3.02 10.19
C GLU A 13 -9.58 1.93 9.22
N GLU A 14 -10.10 1.89 8.01
CA GLU A 14 -9.60 0.99 6.98
C GLU A 14 -8.17 1.35 6.55
N MET A 15 -7.89 2.64 6.35
CA MET A 15 -6.54 3.12 6.03
C MET A 15 -5.54 2.76 7.13
N ILE A 16 -5.92 2.93 8.41
CA ILE A 16 -5.08 2.53 9.55
C ILE A 16 -4.83 1.01 9.54
N GLY A 17 -5.86 0.22 9.28
CA GLY A 17 -5.75 -1.24 9.20
C GLY A 17 -4.81 -1.67 8.08
N ASN A 18 -4.95 -1.10 6.89
CA ASN A 18 -4.08 -1.38 5.74
C ASN A 18 -2.62 -1.01 6.05
N ARG A 19 -2.38 0.18 6.58
CA ARG A 19 -1.05 0.63 6.97
C ARG A 19 -0.42 -0.29 8.00
N ARG A 20 -1.15 -0.71 9.04
CA ARG A 20 -0.63 -1.58 10.09
C ARG A 20 -0.32 -2.98 9.59
N PHE A 21 -1.09 -3.50 8.63
CA PHE A 21 -0.77 -4.76 7.98
C PHE A 21 0.55 -4.69 7.23
N LEU A 22 0.75 -3.67 6.41
CA LEU A 22 2.00 -3.45 5.67
C LEU A 22 3.17 -3.26 6.63
N HIS A 23 2.99 -2.45 7.67
CA HIS A 23 4.01 -2.16 8.67
C HIS A 23 4.50 -3.42 9.39
N ARG A 24 3.60 -4.33 9.70
CA ARG A 24 3.92 -5.60 10.37
C ARG A 24 4.61 -6.61 9.47
N ASN A 25 4.45 -6.49 8.16
CA ASN A 25 4.95 -7.42 7.16
C ASN A 25 5.93 -6.76 6.19
N PRO A 26 7.00 -6.12 6.67
CA PRO A 26 7.95 -5.43 5.80
C PRO A 26 8.74 -6.43 4.96
N GLU A 27 8.87 -6.12 3.69
CA GLU A 27 9.66 -6.85 2.71
C GLU A 27 10.60 -5.89 2.01
N ILE A 28 11.73 -6.35 1.51
CA ILE A 28 12.77 -5.48 0.93
C ILE A 28 13.06 -5.78 -0.53
N GLY A 29 13.54 -4.77 -1.23
CA GLY A 29 13.96 -4.89 -2.62
C GLY A 29 12.78 -5.05 -3.58
N ASP A 30 12.90 -5.99 -4.49
CA ASP A 30 11.91 -6.29 -5.52
C ASP A 30 11.16 -7.62 -5.30
N ASP A 31 11.41 -8.27 -4.18
CA ASP A 31 10.78 -9.53 -3.80
C ASP A 31 9.83 -9.33 -2.63
N LEU A 32 8.61 -8.92 -2.95
CA LEU A 32 7.59 -8.46 -2.01
C LEU A 32 6.29 -9.28 -2.11
N PRO A 33 6.33 -10.62 -1.99
CA PRO A 33 5.16 -11.44 -2.28
C PRO A 33 3.97 -11.18 -1.36
N ILE A 34 4.19 -10.91 -0.07
CA ILE A 34 3.11 -10.62 0.89
C ILE A 34 2.48 -9.27 0.57
N THR A 35 3.32 -8.25 0.38
CA THR A 35 2.89 -6.89 0.07
C THR A 35 2.15 -6.81 -1.26
N ALA A 36 2.72 -7.40 -2.33
CA ALA A 36 2.11 -7.42 -3.66
C ALA A 36 0.74 -8.10 -3.64
N LYS A 37 0.64 -9.25 -2.97
CA LYS A 37 -0.63 -9.97 -2.81
C LYS A 37 -1.65 -9.11 -2.08
N PHE A 38 -1.28 -8.51 -0.97
CA PHE A 38 -2.17 -7.65 -0.17
C PHE A 38 -2.69 -6.46 -0.99
N VAL A 39 -1.80 -5.76 -1.69
CA VAL A 39 -2.18 -4.60 -2.52
C VAL A 39 -3.10 -5.02 -3.66
N SER A 40 -2.80 -6.13 -4.34
CA SER A 40 -3.65 -6.65 -5.42
C SER A 40 -5.04 -7.03 -4.91
N GLU A 41 -5.14 -7.70 -3.77
CA GLU A 41 -6.40 -8.06 -3.13
C GLU A 41 -7.22 -6.82 -2.75
N LYS A 42 -6.59 -5.80 -2.17
CA LYS A 42 -7.25 -4.54 -1.83
C LYS A 42 -7.77 -3.79 -3.06
N LEU A 43 -6.97 -3.69 -4.10
CA LEU A 43 -7.43 -3.09 -5.37
C LEU A 43 -8.64 -3.85 -5.95
N THR A 44 -8.63 -5.16 -5.86
CA THR A 44 -9.74 -6.01 -6.31
C THR A 44 -10.99 -5.80 -5.46
N GLU A 45 -10.86 -5.71 -4.14
CA GLU A 45 -11.95 -5.36 -3.23
C GLU A 45 -12.58 -4.00 -3.58
N TYR A 46 -11.77 -3.03 -3.98
CA TYR A 46 -12.23 -1.71 -4.41
C TYR A 46 -12.79 -1.70 -5.84
N GLY A 47 -12.85 -2.84 -6.51
CA GLY A 47 -13.33 -2.95 -7.88
C GLY A 47 -12.37 -2.37 -8.92
N ILE A 48 -11.09 -2.26 -8.59
CA ILE A 48 -10.05 -1.71 -9.47
C ILE A 48 -9.35 -2.87 -10.18
N PRO A 49 -9.49 -3.01 -11.51
CA PRO A 49 -8.71 -3.97 -12.27
C PRO A 49 -7.22 -3.73 -12.08
N ASN A 50 -6.49 -4.79 -11.77
CA ASN A 50 -5.07 -4.69 -11.50
C ASN A 50 -4.32 -5.91 -12.02
N LYS A 51 -3.02 -5.75 -12.19
CA LYS A 51 -2.12 -6.84 -12.58
C LYS A 51 -0.74 -6.63 -11.99
N GLU A 52 -0.07 -7.75 -11.76
CA GLU A 52 1.35 -7.74 -11.42
C GLU A 52 2.19 -7.46 -12.67
N ILE A 53 3.19 -6.60 -12.50
CA ILE A 53 4.20 -6.28 -13.52
C ILE A 53 5.59 -6.41 -12.90
N CYS A 54 6.58 -6.69 -13.73
CA CYS A 54 7.92 -6.99 -13.22
C CYS A 54 7.83 -8.15 -12.22
N LYS A 55 8.46 -8.05 -11.07
CA LYS A 55 8.49 -9.14 -10.08
C LYS A 55 7.34 -9.02 -9.07
N CYS A 56 7.19 -7.87 -8.44
CA CYS A 56 6.14 -7.64 -7.45
C CYS A 56 5.48 -6.24 -7.59
N GLY A 57 5.67 -5.58 -8.72
CA GLY A 57 4.98 -4.32 -8.99
C GLY A 57 3.50 -4.57 -9.29
N ILE A 58 2.62 -3.74 -8.76
CA ILE A 58 1.19 -3.80 -9.02
C ILE A 58 0.75 -2.55 -9.77
N VAL A 59 0.03 -2.75 -10.86
CA VAL A 59 -0.60 -1.66 -11.62
C VAL A 59 -2.11 -1.82 -11.55
N GLY A 60 -2.77 -0.82 -11.00
CA GLY A 60 -4.23 -0.69 -11.04
C GLY A 60 -4.63 0.40 -12.06
N ILE A 61 -5.72 0.18 -12.76
CA ILE A 61 -6.25 1.15 -13.73
C ILE A 61 -7.64 1.58 -13.29
N ILE A 62 -7.75 2.85 -12.93
CA ILE A 62 -9.02 3.49 -12.65
C ILE A 62 -9.43 4.24 -13.92
N GLY A 63 -10.34 3.67 -14.68
CA GLY A 63 -10.72 4.20 -15.97
C GLY A 63 -12.05 4.93 -15.97
N GLY A 64 -12.07 6.13 -16.56
CA GLY A 64 -13.30 6.77 -16.98
C GLY A 64 -13.76 6.20 -18.32
N LYS A 65 -15.08 6.23 -18.55
CA LYS A 65 -15.69 5.81 -19.84
C LYS A 65 -15.55 6.88 -20.94
N LYS A 66 -14.95 8.03 -20.61
CA LYS A 66 -14.80 9.16 -21.53
C LYS A 66 -13.35 9.33 -21.95
N PRO A 67 -13.09 9.74 -23.20
CA PRO A 67 -11.75 10.11 -23.64
C PRO A 67 -11.17 11.23 -22.77
N GLY A 68 -9.87 11.18 -22.51
CA GLY A 68 -9.21 12.19 -21.71
C GLY A 68 -7.73 11.87 -21.49
N LYS A 69 -7.07 12.69 -20.68
CA LYS A 69 -5.68 12.47 -20.29
C LYS A 69 -5.59 11.40 -19.23
N THR A 70 -4.51 10.65 -19.26
CA THR A 70 -4.17 9.67 -18.21
C THR A 70 -3.14 10.29 -17.27
N VAL A 71 -3.37 10.14 -15.98
CA VAL A 71 -2.44 10.53 -14.92
C VAL A 71 -1.97 9.26 -14.22
N MET A 72 -0.70 9.17 -13.92
CA MET A 72 -0.12 8.08 -13.15
C MET A 72 0.26 8.57 -11.75
N LEU A 73 -0.20 7.87 -10.74
CA LEU A 73 0.31 7.97 -9.37
C LEU A 73 1.24 6.80 -9.12
N ARG A 74 2.37 7.06 -8.46
CA ARG A 74 3.34 6.03 -8.09
C ARG A 74 3.57 6.04 -6.60
N THR A 75 3.63 4.85 -6.01
CA THR A 75 4.05 4.64 -4.63
C THR A 75 5.15 3.57 -4.59
N ASP A 76 5.94 3.58 -3.53
CA ASP A 76 6.90 2.52 -3.23
C ASP A 76 6.29 1.60 -2.18
N MET A 77 6.66 0.31 -2.20
CA MET A 77 6.07 -0.70 -1.31
C MET A 77 7.12 -1.42 -0.45
N ASP A 78 8.41 -1.23 -0.72
CA ASP A 78 9.50 -1.89 -0.01
C ASP A 78 9.80 -1.24 1.33
N ALA A 79 10.38 -2.03 2.22
CA ALA A 79 10.90 -1.62 3.51
C ALA A 79 12.43 -1.55 3.49
N LEU A 80 13.02 -1.34 4.65
CA LEU A 80 14.46 -1.25 4.82
C LEU A 80 14.99 -2.42 5.69
N PRO A 81 16.24 -2.83 5.50
CA PRO A 81 16.88 -3.87 6.31
C PRO A 81 17.29 -3.30 7.69
N ILE A 82 16.35 -2.70 8.38
CA ILE A 82 16.52 -2.07 9.69
C ILE A 82 15.54 -2.70 10.66
N LYS A 83 16.05 -3.28 11.74
CA LYS A 83 15.22 -3.86 12.77
C LYS A 83 14.39 -2.78 13.48
N GLU A 84 13.09 -2.99 13.56
CA GLU A 84 12.20 -2.11 14.30
C GLU A 84 12.32 -2.34 15.81
N ASN A 85 12.41 -1.25 16.56
CA ASN A 85 12.45 -1.24 18.03
C ASN A 85 11.40 -0.30 18.64
N SER A 86 10.29 -0.10 17.94
CA SER A 86 9.23 0.82 18.41
C SER A 86 8.45 0.30 19.62
N GLY A 87 8.38 -1.01 19.80
CA GLY A 87 7.56 -1.64 20.85
C GLY A 87 6.05 -1.51 20.63
N LEU A 88 5.62 -1.11 19.41
CA LEU A 88 4.21 -0.95 19.08
C LEU A 88 3.53 -2.33 18.89
N PRO A 89 2.20 -2.43 19.14
CA PRO A 89 1.48 -3.70 18.96
C PRO A 89 1.51 -4.27 17.54
N PHE A 90 1.81 -3.43 16.55
CA PHE A 90 1.92 -3.78 15.14
C PHE A 90 3.36 -3.70 14.61
N SER A 91 4.36 -3.74 15.50
CA SER A 91 5.78 -3.77 15.14
C SER A 91 6.11 -4.98 14.29
N ALA A 92 7.06 -4.82 13.38
CA ALA A 92 7.67 -5.91 12.64
C ALA A 92 8.66 -6.68 13.52
N ASP A 93 8.77 -7.98 13.28
CA ASP A 93 9.67 -8.89 14.03
C ASP A 93 10.60 -9.72 13.12
N ASN A 94 10.58 -9.45 11.81
CA ASN A 94 11.35 -10.20 10.81
C ASN A 94 12.74 -9.60 10.49
N GLY A 95 13.18 -8.60 11.24
CA GLY A 95 14.47 -7.94 11.04
C GLY A 95 14.45 -6.78 10.05
N TYR A 96 13.31 -6.48 9.45
CA TYR A 96 13.09 -5.37 8.54
C TYR A 96 12.12 -4.35 9.14
N GLY A 97 12.06 -3.16 8.57
CA GLY A 97 11.13 -2.15 9.06
C GLY A 97 10.77 -1.09 8.02
N HIS A 98 9.54 -0.63 8.05
CA HIS A 98 9.05 0.49 7.26
C HIS A 98 9.50 1.83 7.89
N CYS A 99 10.79 2.13 7.78
CA CYS A 99 11.39 3.33 8.36
C CYS A 99 11.41 4.53 7.40
N CYS A 100 11.03 4.34 6.14
CA CYS A 100 10.92 5.39 5.13
C CYS A 100 9.47 5.86 4.90
N GLY A 101 8.49 5.20 5.54
CA GLY A 101 7.08 5.56 5.43
C GLY A 101 6.38 5.06 4.16
N HIS A 102 6.93 4.08 3.46
CA HIS A 102 6.29 3.50 2.28
C HIS A 102 4.96 2.84 2.64
N ASP A 103 4.83 2.27 3.82
CA ASP A 103 3.58 1.73 4.37
C ASP A 103 2.46 2.77 4.57
N LEU A 104 2.80 4.05 4.53
CA LEU A 104 1.83 5.15 4.66
C LEU A 104 1.25 5.60 3.32
N HIS A 105 2.01 5.45 2.23
CA HIS A 105 1.58 5.93 0.92
C HIS A 105 1.32 4.82 -0.11
N THR A 106 1.61 3.56 0.26
CA THR A 106 1.19 2.40 -0.51
C THR A 106 -0.32 2.24 -0.44
#